data_b346c4700b43480c161f9b0269ebe950
#
_entry.id   b346c4700b43480c161f9b0269ebe950
#
_cell.length_a   1.000
_cell.length_b   1.000
_cell.length_c   1.000
_cell.angle_alpha   90.00
_cell.angle_beta   90.00
_cell.angle_gamma   90.00
#
_symmetry.space_group_name_H-M   'P 1'
#
loop_
_entity.id
_entity.type
_entity.pdbx_description
1 polymer ?
#
loop_
_entity_poly.entity_id
_entity_poly.type
_entity_poly.pdbx_seq_one_letter_code
_entity_poly.pdbx_strand_id
1 'polypeptide(L)'
;MSRSPGPGWRLAWLLILPVGLALCMWQAAQLAREQALANLRDDAENELRLSAANLTGYLSRYDYLPQMLSTREGIQRFLAAPEGQDPMSLNLLLDRFRFTAGVSDVYLLDRDAYTIAASNWHRPNTFIGHNYAFRSYYTDAIAGGQGRFYGLGTQS
;
A
#
# COMPACT_ATOMS: atom_id res chain seq x y z
N MET A 1 81.02 -10.84 13.07
CA MET A 1 80.43 -10.55 14.42
C MET A 1 78.96 -10.58 14.32
N SER A 2 78.32 -11.70 14.51
CA SER A 2 76.86 -11.86 14.51
C SER A 2 76.33 -11.62 15.94
N ARG A 3 75.66 -10.47 16.15
CA ARG A 3 74.95 -10.22 17.39
C ARG A 3 73.69 -11.11 17.45
N SER A 4 73.68 -12.11 18.30
CA SER A 4 72.46 -12.85 18.61
C SER A 4 71.47 -11.90 19.29
N PRO A 5 70.18 -11.88 18.88
CA PRO A 5 69.16 -11.05 19.52
C PRO A 5 68.97 -11.55 20.97
N GLY A 6 69.03 -10.58 21.90
CA GLY A 6 68.94 -10.89 23.35
C GLY A 6 67.55 -11.39 23.74
N PRO A 7 67.37 -12.02 24.94
CA PRO A 7 66.17 -12.69 25.40
C PRO A 7 64.93 -11.77 25.46
N GLY A 8 65.11 -10.44 25.52
CA GLY A 8 64.01 -9.46 25.57
C GLY A 8 63.20 -9.39 24.27
N TRP A 9 63.84 -9.66 23.10
CA TRP A 9 63.12 -9.65 21.81
C TRP A 9 62.10 -10.82 21.70
N ARG A 10 62.46 -11.98 22.23
CA ARG A 10 61.56 -13.13 22.21
C ARG A 10 60.32 -12.92 23.10
N LEU A 11 60.47 -12.24 24.23
CA LEU A 11 59.37 -11.83 25.10
C LEU A 11 58.45 -10.79 24.46
N ALA A 12 59.01 -9.81 23.70
CA ALA A 12 58.24 -8.84 22.98
C ALA A 12 57.34 -9.47 21.90
N TRP A 13 57.85 -10.46 21.13
CA TRP A 13 57.05 -11.19 20.14
C TRP A 13 55.94 -12.01 20.75
N LEU A 14 56.12 -12.58 21.93
CA LEU A 14 55.13 -13.33 22.69
C LEU A 14 53.91 -12.48 23.14
N LEU A 15 54.09 -11.17 23.27
CA LEU A 15 53.02 -10.23 23.64
C LEU A 15 52.39 -9.57 22.40
N ILE A 16 53.15 -9.25 21.36
CA ILE A 16 52.68 -8.58 20.16
C ILE A 16 51.75 -9.49 19.33
N LEU A 17 52.09 -10.76 19.22
CA LEU A 17 51.29 -11.76 18.47
C LEU A 17 49.85 -11.90 18.99
N PRO A 18 49.59 -12.14 20.28
CA PRO A 18 48.23 -12.28 20.81
C PRO A 18 47.45 -10.95 20.77
N VAL A 19 48.12 -9.81 20.96
CA VAL A 19 47.47 -8.48 20.85
C VAL A 19 47.07 -8.23 19.40
N GLY A 20 47.93 -8.50 18.43
CA GLY A 20 47.62 -8.38 17.00
C GLY A 20 46.45 -9.28 16.59
N LEU A 21 46.44 -10.54 17.07
CA LEU A 21 45.34 -11.50 16.82
C LEU A 21 44.02 -11.03 17.44
N ALA A 22 44.05 -10.53 18.67
CA ALA A 22 42.87 -9.98 19.34
C ALA A 22 42.29 -8.77 18.61
N LEU A 23 43.16 -7.87 18.10
CA LEU A 23 42.74 -6.71 17.30
C LEU A 23 42.10 -7.14 15.97
N CYS A 24 42.71 -8.12 15.28
CA CYS A 24 42.12 -8.66 14.05
C CYS A 24 40.76 -9.33 14.29
N MET A 25 40.63 -10.11 15.37
CA MET A 25 39.34 -10.73 15.72
C MET A 25 38.29 -9.68 16.09
N TRP A 26 38.68 -8.64 16.80
CA TRP A 26 37.75 -7.53 17.13
C TRP A 26 37.30 -6.80 15.90
N GLN A 27 38.19 -6.45 14.96
CA GLN A 27 37.85 -5.82 13.69
C GLN A 27 36.96 -6.72 12.83
N ALA A 28 37.27 -8.01 12.73
CA ALA A 28 36.44 -8.96 11.99
C ALA A 28 35.02 -9.08 12.61
N ALA A 29 34.91 -9.04 13.92
CA ALA A 29 33.62 -9.07 14.62
C ALA A 29 32.81 -7.80 14.37
N GLN A 30 33.44 -6.62 14.29
CA GLN A 30 32.76 -5.37 13.96
C GLN A 30 32.24 -5.37 12.50
N LEU A 31 33.08 -5.78 11.55
CA LEU A 31 32.68 -5.92 10.16
C LEU A 31 31.52 -6.91 9.98
N ALA A 32 31.59 -8.05 10.66
CA ALA A 32 30.52 -9.05 10.62
C ALA A 32 29.18 -8.52 11.19
N ARG A 33 29.24 -7.71 12.25
CA ARG A 33 28.05 -7.06 12.82
C ARG A 33 27.42 -6.06 11.88
N GLU A 34 28.24 -5.20 11.24
CA GLU A 34 27.77 -4.20 10.28
C GLU A 34 27.12 -4.88 9.07
N GLN A 35 27.74 -5.93 8.55
CA GLN A 35 27.19 -6.72 7.45
C GLN A 35 25.89 -7.43 7.83
N ALA A 36 25.82 -8.00 9.04
CA ALA A 36 24.59 -8.65 9.51
C ALA A 36 23.42 -7.65 9.64
N LEU A 37 23.69 -6.44 10.16
CA LEU A 37 22.68 -5.39 10.27
C LEU A 37 22.25 -4.85 8.91
N ALA A 38 23.20 -4.71 7.96
CA ALA A 38 22.88 -4.31 6.59
C ALA A 38 22.01 -5.36 5.90
N ASN A 39 22.36 -6.64 5.99
CA ASN A 39 21.57 -7.74 5.41
C ASN A 39 20.15 -7.79 6.00
N LEU A 40 20.00 -7.64 7.32
CA LEU A 40 18.69 -7.60 7.96
C LEU A 40 17.83 -6.41 7.50
N ARG A 41 18.45 -5.27 7.24
CA ARG A 41 17.75 -4.11 6.66
C ARG A 41 17.28 -4.38 5.24
N ASP A 42 18.19 -4.89 4.41
CA ASP A 42 17.90 -5.20 3.00
C ASP A 42 16.80 -6.26 2.90
N ASP A 43 16.83 -7.29 3.73
CA ASP A 43 15.81 -8.33 3.80
C ASP A 43 14.45 -7.76 4.22
N ALA A 44 14.41 -6.92 5.25
CA ALA A 44 13.19 -6.25 5.71
C ALA A 44 12.61 -5.30 4.65
N GLU A 45 13.46 -4.51 3.98
CA GLU A 45 13.03 -3.63 2.89
C GLU A 45 12.49 -4.42 1.69
N ASN A 46 13.13 -5.52 1.34
CA ASN A 46 12.68 -6.38 0.25
C ASN A 46 11.33 -7.05 0.56
N GLU A 47 11.14 -7.52 1.79
CA GLU A 47 9.88 -8.11 2.23
C GLU A 47 8.74 -7.08 2.21
N LEU A 48 8.99 -5.85 2.67
CA LEU A 48 8.04 -4.76 2.59
C LEU A 48 7.71 -4.39 1.15
N ARG A 49 8.70 -4.33 0.26
CA ARG A 49 8.50 -4.04 -1.16
C ARG A 49 7.67 -5.13 -1.85
N LEU A 50 7.96 -6.40 -1.58
CA LEU A 50 7.19 -7.51 -2.11
C LEU A 50 5.75 -7.51 -1.60
N SER A 51 5.55 -7.23 -0.33
CA SER A 51 4.21 -7.12 0.27
C SER A 51 3.42 -5.94 -0.33
N ALA A 52 4.06 -4.78 -0.50
CA ALA A 52 3.44 -3.63 -1.15
C ALA A 52 3.13 -3.88 -2.63
N ALA A 53 4.03 -4.53 -3.36
CA ALA A 53 3.81 -4.90 -4.77
C ALA A 53 2.65 -5.90 -4.93
N ASN A 54 2.57 -6.89 -4.05
CA ASN A 54 1.48 -7.87 -4.03
C ASN A 54 0.14 -7.20 -3.74
N LEU A 55 0.08 -6.30 -2.75
CA LEU A 55 -1.13 -5.52 -2.43
C LEU A 55 -1.54 -4.64 -3.62
N THR A 56 -0.61 -3.93 -4.21
CA THR A 56 -0.88 -3.08 -5.38
C THR A 56 -1.38 -3.92 -6.55
N GLY A 57 -0.76 -5.06 -6.83
CA GLY A 57 -1.19 -5.99 -7.87
C GLY A 57 -2.58 -6.57 -7.61
N TYR A 58 -2.89 -6.88 -6.35
CA TYR A 58 -4.21 -7.37 -5.96
C TYR A 58 -5.29 -6.30 -6.12
N LEU A 59 -5.00 -5.06 -5.76
CA LEU A 59 -5.94 -3.95 -5.83
C LEU A 59 -6.14 -3.45 -7.27
N SER A 60 -5.11 -3.45 -8.10
CA SER A 60 -5.19 -3.01 -9.50
C SER A 60 -6.14 -3.85 -10.36
N ARG A 61 -6.43 -5.07 -9.94
CA ARG A 61 -7.46 -5.90 -10.63
C ARG A 61 -8.88 -5.32 -10.58
N TYR A 62 -9.11 -4.32 -9.74
CA TYR A 62 -10.41 -3.65 -9.62
C TYR A 62 -10.45 -2.28 -10.33
N ASP A 63 -9.32 -1.81 -10.88
CA ASP A 63 -9.21 -0.48 -11.50
C ASP A 63 -10.11 -0.29 -12.72
N TYR A 64 -10.46 -1.37 -13.42
CA TYR A 64 -11.34 -1.29 -14.59
C TYR A 64 -12.83 -1.18 -14.22
N LEU A 65 -13.21 -1.45 -12.98
CA LEU A 65 -14.61 -1.50 -12.58
C LEU A 65 -15.36 -0.18 -12.72
N PRO A 66 -14.81 0.98 -12.35
CA PRO A 66 -15.48 2.27 -12.57
C PRO A 66 -15.72 2.54 -14.05
N GLN A 67 -14.75 2.25 -14.91
CA GLN A 67 -14.91 2.42 -16.35
C GLN A 67 -15.98 1.49 -16.91
N MET A 68 -15.99 0.23 -16.49
CA MET A 68 -17.01 -0.73 -16.91
C MET A 68 -18.42 -0.32 -16.46
N LEU A 69 -18.53 0.26 -15.26
CA LEU A 69 -19.80 0.81 -14.76
C LEU A 69 -20.24 2.04 -15.54
N SER A 70 -19.31 2.96 -15.85
CA SER A 70 -19.63 4.21 -16.57
C SER A 70 -20.20 3.95 -17.98
N THR A 71 -19.88 2.83 -18.59
CA THR A 71 -20.42 2.43 -19.91
C THR A 71 -21.81 1.80 -19.83
N ARG A 72 -22.32 1.50 -18.63
CA ARG A 72 -23.66 0.90 -18.46
C ARG A 72 -24.74 1.93 -18.80
N GLU A 73 -25.59 1.58 -19.75
CA GLU A 73 -26.68 2.41 -20.24
C GLU A 73 -27.63 2.90 -19.14
N GLY A 74 -27.89 2.06 -18.11
CA GLY A 74 -28.71 2.45 -16.96
C GLY A 74 -28.09 3.58 -16.14
N ILE A 75 -26.76 3.60 -15.96
CA ILE A 75 -26.04 4.65 -15.25
C ILE A 75 -26.02 5.92 -16.10
N GLN A 76 -25.70 5.80 -17.38
CA GLN A 76 -25.66 6.95 -18.30
C GLN A 76 -27.02 7.62 -18.41
N ARG A 77 -28.11 6.87 -18.54
CA ARG A 77 -29.47 7.41 -18.57
C ARG A 77 -29.82 8.14 -17.27
N PHE A 78 -29.46 7.55 -16.12
CA PHE A 78 -29.74 8.18 -14.82
C PHE A 78 -28.97 9.49 -14.66
N LEU A 79 -27.69 9.53 -15.06
CA LEU A 79 -26.86 10.74 -14.97
C LEU A 79 -27.30 11.82 -15.97
N ALA A 80 -27.83 11.44 -17.13
CA ALA A 80 -28.31 12.38 -18.15
C ALA A 80 -29.63 13.05 -17.76
N ALA A 81 -30.51 12.35 -17.07
CA ALA A 81 -31.83 12.84 -16.67
C ALA A 81 -32.26 12.18 -15.33
N PRO A 82 -31.71 12.67 -14.21
CA PRO A 82 -32.03 12.10 -12.89
C PRO A 82 -33.47 12.36 -12.46
N GLU A 83 -34.09 13.44 -12.96
CA GLU A 83 -35.46 13.79 -12.66
C GLU A 83 -36.44 12.79 -13.29
N GLY A 84 -37.27 12.17 -12.47
CA GLY A 84 -38.29 11.20 -12.93
C GLY A 84 -37.82 9.76 -13.03
N GLN A 85 -36.58 9.46 -12.67
CA GLN A 85 -36.09 8.09 -12.60
C GLN A 85 -36.15 7.56 -11.16
N ASP A 86 -36.45 6.25 -11.05
CA ASP A 86 -36.48 5.61 -9.74
C ASP A 86 -35.05 5.29 -9.26
N PRO A 87 -34.56 5.93 -8.16
CA PRO A 87 -33.26 5.64 -7.59
C PRO A 87 -33.09 4.16 -7.17
N MET A 88 -34.19 3.46 -6.89
CA MET A 88 -34.15 2.06 -6.49
C MET A 88 -33.60 1.17 -7.60
N SER A 89 -33.96 1.44 -8.86
CA SER A 89 -33.45 0.69 -10.02
C SER A 89 -31.93 0.76 -10.11
N LEU A 90 -31.35 1.93 -9.83
CA LEU A 90 -29.91 2.15 -9.81
C LEU A 90 -29.24 1.48 -8.61
N ASN A 91 -29.83 1.55 -7.43
CA ASN A 91 -29.34 0.87 -6.23
C ASN A 91 -29.27 -0.64 -6.43
N LEU A 92 -30.30 -1.24 -7.02
CA LEU A 92 -30.33 -2.67 -7.35
C LEU A 92 -29.27 -3.04 -8.42
N LEU A 93 -29.06 -2.18 -9.41
CA LEU A 93 -28.00 -2.40 -10.40
C LEU A 93 -26.63 -2.40 -9.74
N LEU A 94 -26.33 -1.43 -8.86
CA LEU A 94 -25.07 -1.34 -8.12
C LEU A 94 -24.88 -2.54 -7.18
N ASP A 95 -25.94 -3.01 -6.53
CA ASP A 95 -25.84 -4.18 -5.65
C ASP A 95 -25.56 -5.48 -6.43
N ARG A 96 -26.21 -5.68 -7.57
CA ARG A 96 -25.88 -6.81 -8.48
C ARG A 96 -24.45 -6.74 -8.97
N PHE A 97 -23.99 -5.53 -9.33
CA PHE A 97 -22.62 -5.33 -9.78
C PHE A 97 -21.62 -5.63 -8.66
N ARG A 98 -21.85 -5.13 -7.46
CA ARG A 98 -21.06 -5.42 -6.25
C ARG A 98 -20.88 -6.92 -6.05
N PHE A 99 -21.99 -7.66 -6.11
CA PHE A 99 -21.98 -9.12 -5.94
C PHE A 99 -21.15 -9.81 -7.03
N THR A 100 -21.35 -9.44 -8.28
CA THR A 100 -20.64 -10.04 -9.43
C THR A 100 -19.15 -9.72 -9.43
N ALA A 101 -18.79 -8.50 -9.05
CA ALA A 101 -17.40 -8.05 -9.00
C ALA A 101 -16.64 -8.50 -7.74
N GLY A 102 -17.35 -9.00 -6.71
CA GLY A 102 -16.77 -9.44 -5.45
C GLY A 102 -16.18 -8.30 -4.63
N VAL A 103 -16.75 -7.09 -4.73
CA VAL A 103 -16.34 -5.92 -3.95
C VAL A 103 -17.28 -5.68 -2.78
N SER A 104 -16.80 -4.96 -1.76
CA SER A 104 -17.60 -4.70 -0.54
C SER A 104 -18.79 -3.82 -0.81
N ASP A 105 -18.57 -2.67 -1.43
CA ASP A 105 -19.60 -1.71 -1.75
C ASP A 105 -19.28 -0.94 -3.03
N VAL A 106 -20.35 -0.48 -3.71
CA VAL A 106 -20.28 0.36 -4.91
C VAL A 106 -21.26 1.49 -4.74
N TYR A 107 -20.84 2.70 -5.04
CA TYR A 107 -21.72 3.88 -4.95
C TYR A 107 -21.41 4.88 -6.06
N LEU A 108 -22.37 5.72 -6.36
CA LEU A 108 -22.33 6.75 -7.39
C LEU A 108 -22.41 8.12 -6.74
N LEU A 109 -21.45 8.97 -7.07
CA LEU A 109 -21.43 10.37 -6.65
C LEU A 109 -21.94 11.28 -7.76
N ASP A 110 -22.63 12.34 -7.38
CA ASP A 110 -22.89 13.45 -8.27
C ASP A 110 -21.68 14.39 -8.41
N ARG A 111 -21.88 15.52 -9.13
CA ARG A 111 -20.82 16.51 -9.34
C ARG A 111 -20.46 17.32 -8.09
N ASP A 112 -21.30 17.29 -7.06
CA ASP A 112 -21.11 17.96 -5.79
C ASP A 112 -20.59 16.99 -4.71
N ALA A 113 -20.19 15.77 -5.11
CA ALA A 113 -19.67 14.69 -4.28
C ALA A 113 -20.71 14.05 -3.33
N TYR A 114 -21.99 14.27 -3.53
CA TYR A 114 -23.01 13.56 -2.78
C TYR A 114 -23.27 12.18 -3.37
N THR A 115 -23.43 11.20 -2.50
CA THR A 115 -23.81 9.85 -2.93
C THR A 115 -25.29 9.79 -3.30
N ILE A 116 -25.58 9.61 -4.58
CA ILE A 116 -26.95 9.55 -5.13
C ILE A 116 -27.49 8.15 -5.27
N ALA A 117 -26.61 7.14 -5.31
CA ALA A 117 -27.00 5.72 -5.28
C ALA A 117 -25.89 4.88 -4.67
N ALA A 118 -26.25 3.78 -4.00
CA ALA A 118 -25.29 2.89 -3.36
C ALA A 118 -25.79 1.44 -3.29
N SER A 119 -24.87 0.48 -3.38
CA SER A 119 -25.17 -0.94 -3.21
C SER A 119 -25.66 -1.29 -1.80
N ASN A 120 -25.27 -0.51 -0.80
CA ASN A 120 -25.67 -0.68 0.60
C ASN A 120 -26.91 0.15 1.00
N TRP A 121 -27.72 0.55 0.03
CA TRP A 121 -28.90 1.42 0.21
C TRP A 121 -29.85 0.97 1.32
N HIS A 122 -29.94 -0.33 1.58
CA HIS A 122 -30.86 -0.97 2.55
C HIS A 122 -30.26 -1.10 3.95
N ARG A 123 -28.98 -0.73 4.16
CA ARG A 123 -28.30 -0.89 5.44
C ARG A 123 -28.42 0.38 6.31
N PRO A 124 -28.37 0.26 7.65
CA PRO A 124 -28.40 1.44 8.53
C PRO A 124 -27.25 2.43 8.30
N ASN A 125 -26.10 1.94 7.83
CA ASN A 125 -24.92 2.70 7.49
C ASN A 125 -24.80 2.91 5.98
N THR A 126 -25.90 3.22 5.31
CA THR A 126 -25.90 3.51 3.87
C THR A 126 -25.03 4.72 3.56
N PHE A 127 -24.41 4.71 2.39
CA PHE A 127 -23.64 5.86 1.91
C PHE A 127 -24.50 6.94 1.26
N ILE A 128 -25.76 6.66 0.96
CA ILE A 128 -26.67 7.61 0.29
C ILE A 128 -26.80 8.90 1.10
N GLY A 129 -26.63 10.05 0.42
CA GLY A 129 -26.71 11.38 1.02
C GLY A 129 -25.42 11.85 1.71
N HIS A 130 -24.39 11.01 1.83
CA HIS A 130 -23.10 11.43 2.37
C HIS A 130 -22.28 12.16 1.31
N ASN A 131 -21.52 13.18 1.74
CA ASN A 131 -20.63 13.96 0.87
C ASN A 131 -19.18 13.49 1.02
N TYR A 132 -18.52 13.25 -0.10
CA TYR A 132 -17.15 12.75 -0.18
C TYR A 132 -16.19 13.70 -0.91
N ALA A 133 -16.48 15.00 -0.97
CA ALA A 133 -15.64 16.02 -1.62
C ALA A 133 -14.21 16.07 -1.09
N PHE A 134 -14.01 15.66 0.17
CA PHE A 134 -12.69 15.64 0.83
C PHE A 134 -11.81 14.45 0.43
N ARG A 135 -12.32 13.48 -0.32
CA ARG A 135 -11.59 12.27 -0.70
C ARG A 135 -10.80 12.50 -1.99
N SER A 136 -9.55 12.01 -2.01
CA SER A 136 -8.67 12.16 -3.16
C SER A 136 -9.25 11.51 -4.43
N TYR A 137 -9.90 10.36 -4.32
CA TYR A 137 -10.52 9.73 -5.49
C TYR A 137 -11.59 10.59 -6.17
N TYR A 138 -12.30 11.44 -5.41
CA TYR A 138 -13.25 12.37 -5.99
C TYR A 138 -12.55 13.56 -6.66
N THR A 139 -11.58 14.19 -5.98
CA THR A 139 -10.83 15.32 -6.52
C THR A 139 -10.07 14.95 -7.79
N ASP A 140 -9.48 13.75 -7.84
CA ASP A 140 -8.78 13.25 -9.01
C ASP A 140 -9.74 12.95 -10.16
N ALA A 141 -10.91 12.40 -9.87
CA ALA A 141 -11.93 12.10 -10.88
C ALA A 141 -12.49 13.38 -11.51
N ILE A 142 -12.78 14.42 -10.72
CA ILE A 142 -13.25 15.72 -11.22
C ILE A 142 -12.19 16.41 -12.08
N ALA A 143 -10.91 16.20 -11.78
CA ALA A 143 -9.80 16.69 -12.61
C ALA A 143 -9.62 15.91 -13.93
N GLY A 144 -10.47 14.91 -14.19
CA GLY A 144 -10.45 14.11 -15.43
C GLY A 144 -9.57 12.86 -15.33
N GLY A 145 -9.11 12.48 -14.13
CA GLY A 145 -8.32 11.29 -13.85
C GLY A 145 -9.13 10.13 -13.27
N GLN A 146 -8.41 9.09 -12.90
CA GLN A 146 -8.92 8.00 -12.07
C GLN A 146 -8.36 8.17 -10.66
N GLY A 147 -9.22 8.50 -9.71
CA GLY A 147 -8.82 8.65 -8.32
C GLY A 147 -8.74 7.31 -7.60
N ARG A 148 -7.71 7.15 -6.78
CA ARG A 148 -7.52 6.01 -5.88
C ARG A 148 -7.28 6.49 -4.46
N PHE A 149 -7.83 5.78 -3.52
CA PHE A 149 -7.60 6.05 -2.12
C PHE A 149 -7.39 4.73 -1.37
N TYR A 150 -6.26 4.65 -0.69
CA TYR A 150 -5.95 3.54 0.20
C TYR A 150 -5.98 4.06 1.63
N GLY A 151 -6.87 3.53 2.42
CA GLY A 151 -7.01 3.91 3.83
C GLY A 151 -7.48 2.74 4.66
N LEU A 152 -7.11 2.75 5.94
CA LEU A 152 -7.74 1.86 6.90
C LEU A 152 -9.19 2.33 7.06
N GLY A 153 -10.14 1.39 6.86
CA GLY A 153 -11.58 1.67 7.02
C GLY A 153 -11.88 2.08 8.44
N THR A 154 -11.81 3.37 8.70
CA THR A 154 -12.48 3.95 9.85
C THR A 154 -13.89 4.25 9.38
N GLN A 155 -14.89 3.68 10.06
CA GLN A 155 -16.27 4.14 9.91
C GLN A 155 -16.27 5.62 10.27
N SER A 156 -16.53 6.44 9.31
CA SER A 156 -16.83 7.85 9.51
C SER A 156 -18.30 8.07 9.39
#